data_e399f9070583ee9c70726962bc7848b5
#
_entry.id   e399f9070583ee9c70726962bc7848b5
#
_cell.length_a   1.000
_cell.length_b   1.000
_cell.length_c   1.000
_cell.angle_alpha   90.00
_cell.angle_beta   90.00
_cell.angle_gamma   90.00
#
_symmetry.space_group_name_H-M   'P 1'
#
loop_
_entity.id
_entity.type
_entity.pdbx_description
1 polymer ?
#
loop_
_entity_poly.entity_id
_entity_poly.type
_entity_poly.pdbx_seq_one_letter_code
_entity_poly.pdbx_strand_id
1 'polypeptide(L)'
;MRILCLLLAQLPLQVEIQRDPRLAGEPLALLRPWDQRVLAAAHPLRAAGVRPGDSRRSVEQRCPLARFLPAAEVRYQQAHQQLESALSAFCTRIESDGPGKFFIAVTTLARTFRSENALAIAVAQQARSETQLPVTAAIAGDKFTAARAALQARPARIIPAGQQAAFLAALPLTALPDPPPEMLRRLHLFGISTLGEF
;
A
#
# COMPACT_ATOMS: atom_id res chain seq x y z
N MET A 1 -14.05 15.93 -8.43
CA MET A 1 -12.77 15.40 -8.99
C MET A 1 -12.73 13.92 -8.76
N ARG A 2 -12.15 13.11 -9.67
CA ARG A 2 -11.98 11.66 -9.48
C ARG A 2 -10.49 11.34 -9.50
N ILE A 3 -10.03 10.54 -8.55
CA ILE A 3 -8.61 10.22 -8.36
C ILE A 3 -8.45 8.71 -8.39
N LEU A 4 -7.54 8.22 -9.23
CA LEU A 4 -7.08 6.85 -9.21
C LEU A 4 -5.83 6.76 -8.33
N CYS A 5 -5.81 5.79 -7.43
CA CYS A 5 -4.63 5.33 -6.73
C CYS A 5 -4.16 4.02 -7.35
N LEU A 6 -2.92 3.99 -7.87
CA LEU A 6 -2.19 2.76 -8.16
C LEU A 6 -1.37 2.40 -6.93
N LEU A 7 -1.45 1.17 -6.48
CA LEU A 7 -0.79 0.73 -5.27
C LEU A 7 -0.12 -0.63 -5.44
N LEU A 8 1.16 -0.67 -5.17
CA LEU A 8 1.91 -1.88 -4.83
C LEU A 8 2.20 -1.85 -3.33
N ALA A 9 1.32 -2.44 -2.55
CA ALA A 9 1.46 -2.46 -1.10
C ALA A 9 2.73 -3.21 -0.69
N GLN A 10 3.52 -2.61 0.23
CA GLN A 10 4.77 -3.22 0.71
C GLN A 10 5.78 -3.53 -0.42
N LEU A 11 5.96 -2.58 -1.35
CA LEU A 11 6.83 -2.73 -2.52
C LEU A 11 8.17 -3.42 -2.20
N PRO A 12 8.95 -3.05 -1.16
CA PRO A 12 10.21 -3.71 -0.87
C PRO A 12 10.07 -5.23 -0.63
N LEU A 13 9.05 -5.64 0.11
CA LEU A 13 8.79 -7.07 0.38
C LEU A 13 8.34 -7.79 -0.89
N GLN A 14 7.48 -7.19 -1.70
CA GLN A 14 7.00 -7.81 -2.93
C GLN A 14 8.13 -8.04 -3.95
N VAL A 15 9.09 -7.12 -4.03
CA VAL A 15 10.29 -7.27 -4.86
C VAL A 15 11.16 -8.44 -4.38
N GLU A 16 11.36 -8.60 -3.08
CA GLU A 16 12.13 -9.73 -2.57
C GLU A 16 11.38 -11.07 -2.72
N ILE A 17 10.07 -11.10 -2.50
CA ILE A 17 9.23 -12.30 -2.71
C ILE A 17 9.20 -12.70 -4.20
N GLN A 18 9.17 -11.74 -5.11
CA GLN A 18 9.25 -12.04 -6.55
C GLN A 18 10.57 -12.73 -6.91
N ARG A 19 11.68 -12.35 -6.28
CA ARG A 19 13.01 -12.96 -6.49
C ARG A 19 13.16 -14.34 -5.84
N ASP A 20 12.60 -14.50 -4.65
CA ASP A 20 12.57 -15.77 -3.93
C ASP A 20 11.15 -16.03 -3.40
N PRO A 21 10.32 -16.77 -4.15
CA PRO A 21 8.96 -17.09 -3.73
C PRO A 21 8.85 -17.85 -2.41
N ARG A 22 9.94 -18.46 -1.91
CA ARG A 22 9.95 -19.15 -0.61
C ARG A 22 9.81 -18.19 0.57
N LEU A 23 10.01 -16.89 0.32
CA LEU A 23 9.81 -15.84 1.34
C LEU A 23 8.33 -15.49 1.54
N ALA A 24 7.44 -15.98 0.68
CA ALA A 24 6.02 -15.71 0.80
C ALA A 24 5.44 -16.36 2.08
N GLY A 25 4.83 -15.55 2.93
CA GLY A 25 4.26 -16.00 4.21
C GLY A 25 5.26 -16.09 5.37
N GLU A 26 6.56 -16.02 5.10
CA GLU A 26 7.60 -16.07 6.13
C GLU A 26 7.57 -14.80 7.02
N PRO A 27 7.98 -14.91 8.30
CA PRO A 27 8.15 -13.76 9.20
C PRO A 27 9.39 -12.94 8.83
N LEU A 28 9.35 -12.29 7.67
CA LEU A 28 10.47 -11.58 7.04
C LEU A 28 10.50 -10.10 7.45
N ALA A 29 11.70 -9.62 7.84
CA ALA A 29 12.02 -8.20 7.97
C ALA A 29 13.16 -7.82 7.03
N LEU A 30 12.99 -6.69 6.34
CA LEU A 30 14.05 -6.07 5.55
C LEU A 30 14.75 -5.02 6.42
N LEU A 31 16.06 -5.13 6.57
CA LEU A 31 16.85 -4.22 7.39
C LEU A 31 17.62 -3.23 6.53
N ARG A 32 17.64 -1.98 6.96
CA ARG A 32 18.50 -0.95 6.35
C ARG A 32 19.97 -1.32 6.58
N PRO A 33 20.83 -1.29 5.55
CA PRO A 33 22.21 -1.73 5.67
C PRO A 33 23.05 -0.93 6.69
N TRP A 34 22.78 0.38 6.83
CA TRP A 34 23.61 1.31 7.62
C TRP A 34 23.31 1.34 9.12
N ASP A 35 22.11 1.01 9.55
CA ASP A 35 21.71 1.09 10.97
C ASP A 35 21.02 -0.18 11.50
N GLN A 36 20.85 -1.18 10.63
CA GLN A 36 20.20 -2.46 10.93
C GLN A 36 18.79 -2.33 11.53
N ARG A 37 18.09 -1.22 11.20
CA ARG A 37 16.70 -1.03 11.59
C ARG A 37 15.76 -1.54 10.50
N VAL A 38 14.58 -1.94 10.91
CA VAL A 38 13.52 -2.44 10.01
C VAL A 38 13.12 -1.35 9.02
N LEU A 39 13.26 -1.62 7.73
CA LEU A 39 12.70 -0.85 6.63
C LEU A 39 11.25 -1.28 6.36
N ALA A 40 11.03 -2.58 6.25
CA ALA A 40 9.73 -3.20 6.00
C ALA A 40 9.62 -4.55 6.69
N ALA A 41 8.42 -4.92 7.11
CA ALA A 41 8.15 -6.19 7.77
C ALA A 41 6.92 -6.87 7.16
N ALA A 42 7.01 -8.18 6.96
CA ALA A 42 5.92 -9.01 6.48
C ALA A 42 4.76 -9.08 7.49
N HIS A 43 3.59 -9.50 7.02
CA HIS A 43 2.39 -9.52 7.83
C HIS A 43 2.55 -10.23 9.19
N PRO A 44 3.19 -11.41 9.32
CA PRO A 44 3.36 -12.07 10.63
C PRO A 44 4.10 -11.20 11.65
N LEU A 45 5.15 -10.50 11.23
CA LEU A 45 5.90 -9.60 12.11
C LEU A 45 5.09 -8.35 12.47
N ARG A 46 4.37 -7.77 11.50
CA ARG A 46 3.49 -6.62 11.76
C ARG A 46 2.36 -6.95 12.72
N ALA A 47 1.78 -8.15 12.61
CA ALA A 47 0.78 -8.66 13.55
C ALA A 47 1.34 -8.82 14.96
N ALA A 48 2.63 -9.16 15.09
CA ALA A 48 3.37 -9.19 16.37
C ALA A 48 3.86 -7.80 16.82
N GLY A 49 3.40 -6.72 16.18
CA GLY A 49 3.71 -5.34 16.57
C GLY A 49 5.04 -4.80 16.07
N VAL A 50 5.73 -5.49 15.15
CA VAL A 50 6.96 -4.97 14.52
C VAL A 50 6.61 -3.81 13.57
N ARG A 51 7.37 -2.72 13.68
CA ARG A 51 7.18 -1.50 12.90
C ARG A 51 8.47 -1.08 12.18
N PRO A 52 8.37 -0.32 11.09
CA PRO A 52 9.54 0.36 10.52
C PRO A 52 10.28 1.17 11.60
N GLY A 53 11.62 1.11 11.58
CA GLY A 53 12.46 1.76 12.58
C GLY A 53 12.80 0.90 13.81
N ASP A 54 12.13 -0.21 14.04
CA ASP A 54 12.49 -1.15 15.11
C ASP A 54 13.92 -1.70 14.91
N SER A 55 14.64 -1.94 16.03
CA SER A 55 15.95 -2.59 15.95
C SER A 55 15.79 -4.09 15.70
N ARG A 56 16.78 -4.69 15.03
CA ARG A 56 16.86 -6.14 14.84
C ARG A 56 16.64 -6.89 16.17
N ARG A 57 17.34 -6.48 17.22
CA ARG A 57 17.24 -7.11 18.56
C ARG A 57 15.81 -7.08 19.12
N SER A 58 15.10 -5.96 18.95
CA SER A 58 13.71 -5.83 19.39
C SER A 58 12.78 -6.77 18.62
N VAL A 59 13.03 -6.99 17.33
CA VAL A 59 12.27 -7.94 16.51
C VAL A 59 12.55 -9.37 16.95
N GLU A 60 13.82 -9.76 17.16
CA GLU A 60 14.22 -11.09 17.63
C GLU A 60 13.58 -11.45 18.99
N GLN A 61 13.49 -10.49 19.90
CA GLN A 61 12.82 -10.69 21.20
C GLN A 61 11.30 -10.96 21.07
N ARG A 62 10.63 -10.30 20.13
CA ARG A 62 9.18 -10.48 19.88
C ARG A 62 8.87 -11.68 18.99
N CYS A 63 9.76 -11.97 18.07
CA CYS A 63 9.59 -13.02 17.07
C CYS A 63 10.92 -13.75 16.85
N PRO A 64 11.25 -14.77 17.67
CA PRO A 64 12.53 -15.51 17.55
C PRO A 64 12.74 -16.19 16.20
N LEU A 65 11.67 -16.50 15.47
CA LEU A 65 11.72 -17.12 14.14
C LEU A 65 11.80 -16.09 13.00
N ALA A 66 12.00 -14.81 13.31
CA ALA A 66 12.09 -13.76 12.30
C ALA A 66 13.29 -13.99 11.38
N ARG A 67 13.06 -13.89 10.07
CA ARG A 67 14.09 -13.89 9.03
C ARG A 67 14.46 -12.46 8.68
N PHE A 68 15.74 -12.22 8.47
CA PHE A 68 16.25 -10.89 8.15
C PHE A 68 16.99 -10.91 6.83
N LEU A 69 16.66 -9.96 5.96
CA LEU A 69 17.40 -9.70 4.73
C LEU A 69 17.86 -8.23 4.70
N PRO A 70 19.03 -7.94 4.13
CA PRO A 70 19.43 -6.57 3.88
C PRO A 70 18.51 -5.94 2.81
N ALA A 71 18.06 -4.72 3.04
CA ALA A 71 17.27 -3.98 2.07
C ALA A 71 18.12 -3.63 0.83
N ALA A 72 17.52 -3.74 -0.35
CA ALA A 72 18.16 -3.45 -1.61
C ALA A 72 17.49 -2.25 -2.29
N GLU A 73 17.76 -1.06 -1.77
CA GLU A 73 17.06 0.17 -2.15
C GLU A 73 17.07 0.46 -3.64
N VAL A 74 18.19 0.19 -4.32
CA VAL A 74 18.30 0.37 -5.78
C VAL A 74 17.23 -0.44 -6.52
N ARG A 75 16.99 -1.70 -6.12
CA ARG A 75 15.95 -2.54 -6.73
C ARG A 75 14.55 -2.00 -6.46
N TYR A 76 14.31 -1.47 -5.27
CA TYR A 76 13.01 -0.91 -4.91
C TYR A 76 12.72 0.37 -5.68
N GLN A 77 13.75 1.20 -5.90
CA GLN A 77 13.66 2.37 -6.75
C GLN A 77 13.40 2.00 -8.21
N GLN A 78 14.07 0.98 -8.73
CA GLN A 78 13.83 0.47 -10.10
C GLN A 78 12.39 -0.02 -10.27
N ALA A 79 11.88 -0.81 -9.34
CA ALA A 79 10.49 -1.26 -9.36
C ALA A 79 9.49 -0.09 -9.27
N HIS A 80 9.79 0.92 -8.46
CA HIS A 80 9.00 2.14 -8.37
C HIS A 80 8.97 2.91 -9.70
N GLN A 81 10.13 3.09 -10.34
CA GLN A 81 10.23 3.75 -11.65
C GLN A 81 9.51 2.97 -12.76
N GLN A 82 9.56 1.65 -12.75
CA GLN A 82 8.79 0.82 -13.69
C GLN A 82 7.28 1.02 -13.52
N LEU A 83 6.78 1.12 -12.30
CA LEU A 83 5.36 1.44 -12.04
C LEU A 83 4.99 2.84 -12.53
N GLU A 84 5.84 3.83 -12.33
CA GLU A 84 5.64 5.18 -12.83
C GLU A 84 5.62 5.23 -14.37
N SER A 85 6.54 4.52 -15.00
CA SER A 85 6.59 4.36 -16.47
C SER A 85 5.31 3.73 -16.99
N ALA A 86 4.80 2.67 -16.37
CA ALA A 86 3.54 2.05 -16.75
C ALA A 86 2.34 3.02 -16.68
N LEU A 87 2.34 3.93 -15.68
CA LEU A 87 1.31 4.96 -15.55
C LEU A 87 1.45 6.06 -16.60
N SER A 88 2.64 6.36 -17.08
CA SER A 88 2.89 7.41 -18.08
C SER A 88 2.18 7.16 -19.41
N ALA A 89 1.84 5.90 -19.72
CA ALA A 89 1.02 5.53 -20.86
C ALA A 89 -0.42 6.05 -20.77
N PHE A 90 -0.91 6.36 -19.57
CA PHE A 90 -2.28 6.83 -19.34
C PHE A 90 -2.34 8.32 -19.05
N CYS A 91 -1.34 8.89 -18.38
CA CYS A 91 -1.37 10.26 -17.91
C CYS A 91 0.04 10.84 -17.74
N THR A 92 0.21 12.10 -18.10
CA THR A 92 1.48 12.85 -17.93
C THR A 92 1.64 13.46 -16.54
N ARG A 93 0.56 13.59 -15.76
CA ARG A 93 0.58 14.13 -14.41
C ARG A 93 0.40 13.00 -13.40
N ILE A 94 1.51 12.47 -12.95
CA ILE A 94 1.59 11.41 -11.95
C ILE A 94 2.12 12.03 -10.66
N GLU A 95 1.43 11.80 -9.56
CA GLU A 95 1.90 12.17 -8.23
C GLU A 95 2.35 10.92 -7.49
N SER A 96 3.62 10.85 -7.13
CA SER A 96 4.18 9.79 -6.30
C SER A 96 4.00 10.14 -4.81
N ASP A 97 3.51 9.18 -4.02
CA ASP A 97 3.30 9.33 -2.58
C ASP A 97 3.93 8.12 -1.85
N GLY A 98 5.24 8.06 -1.90
CA GLY A 98 6.05 6.99 -1.33
C GLY A 98 6.17 5.75 -2.22
N PRO A 99 6.94 4.75 -1.79
CA PRO A 99 7.29 3.59 -2.60
C PRO A 99 6.07 2.79 -3.05
N GLY A 100 5.87 2.69 -4.37
CA GLY A 100 4.79 1.89 -4.97
C GLY A 100 3.39 2.48 -4.84
N LYS A 101 3.26 3.77 -4.48
CA LYS A 101 1.96 4.45 -4.40
C LYS A 101 1.95 5.70 -5.28
N PHE A 102 0.96 5.76 -6.16
CA PHE A 102 0.80 6.84 -7.13
C PHE A 102 -0.64 7.31 -7.21
N PHE A 103 -0.82 8.59 -7.49
CA PHE A 103 -2.13 9.19 -7.75
C PHE A 103 -2.16 9.86 -9.11
N ILE A 104 -3.26 9.67 -9.83
CA ILE A 104 -3.57 10.39 -11.06
C ILE A 104 -5.01 10.91 -11.04
N ALA A 105 -5.21 12.11 -11.57
CA ALA A 105 -6.55 12.66 -11.76
C ALA A 105 -7.19 12.03 -13.01
N VAL A 106 -8.35 11.38 -12.85
CA VAL A 106 -8.95 10.58 -13.91
C VAL A 106 -10.29 11.10 -14.40
N THR A 107 -10.74 12.27 -13.96
CA THR A 107 -12.06 12.83 -14.32
C THR A 107 -12.25 12.93 -15.85
N THR A 108 -11.23 13.36 -16.58
CA THR A 108 -11.25 13.45 -18.04
C THR A 108 -10.94 12.10 -18.69
N LEU A 109 -9.94 11.39 -18.16
CA LEU A 109 -9.47 10.11 -18.68
C LEU A 109 -10.57 9.04 -18.64
N ALA A 110 -11.39 9.03 -17.60
CA ALA A 110 -12.49 8.08 -17.48
C ALA A 110 -13.51 8.17 -18.63
N ARG A 111 -13.58 9.30 -19.35
CA ARG A 111 -14.47 9.45 -20.52
C ARG A 111 -13.99 8.69 -21.76
N THR A 112 -12.71 8.37 -21.86
CA THR A 112 -12.13 7.58 -22.97
C THR A 112 -12.27 6.08 -22.75
N PHE A 113 -12.64 5.67 -21.55
CA PHE A 113 -12.91 4.29 -21.19
C PHE A 113 -14.42 4.06 -21.02
N ARG A 114 -14.86 2.80 -21.17
CA ARG A 114 -16.29 2.44 -21.02
C ARG A 114 -16.82 2.73 -19.60
N SER A 115 -15.93 2.70 -18.59
CA SER A 115 -16.26 2.98 -17.19
C SER A 115 -15.00 3.24 -16.38
N GLU A 116 -15.13 3.82 -15.19
CA GLU A 116 -14.05 3.97 -14.22
C GLU A 116 -13.44 2.60 -13.85
N ASN A 117 -14.27 1.57 -13.75
CA ASN A 117 -13.80 0.22 -13.45
C ASN A 117 -12.92 -0.34 -14.58
N ALA A 118 -13.30 -0.16 -15.83
CA ALA A 118 -12.51 -0.56 -16.99
C ALA A 118 -11.15 0.16 -17.01
N LEU A 119 -11.12 1.45 -16.72
CA LEU A 119 -9.90 2.24 -16.59
C LEU A 119 -9.01 1.69 -15.46
N ALA A 120 -9.55 1.48 -14.26
CA ALA A 120 -8.79 1.00 -13.12
C ALA A 120 -8.20 -0.41 -13.36
N ILE A 121 -8.97 -1.28 -14.00
CA ILE A 121 -8.49 -2.61 -14.41
C ILE A 121 -7.37 -2.49 -15.45
N ALA A 122 -7.53 -1.67 -16.48
CA ALA A 122 -6.51 -1.49 -17.52
C ALA A 122 -5.19 -0.96 -16.94
N VAL A 123 -5.25 0.04 -16.05
CA VAL A 123 -4.08 0.58 -15.36
C VAL A 123 -3.39 -0.48 -14.49
N ALA A 124 -4.16 -1.23 -13.70
CA ALA A 124 -3.59 -2.29 -12.86
C ALA A 124 -2.99 -3.43 -13.69
N GLN A 125 -3.61 -3.82 -14.81
CA GLN A 125 -3.10 -4.85 -15.71
C GLN A 125 -1.82 -4.42 -16.41
N GLN A 126 -1.76 -3.19 -16.92
CA GLN A 126 -0.56 -2.64 -17.54
C GLN A 126 0.62 -2.64 -16.55
N ALA A 127 0.41 -2.12 -15.34
CA ALA A 127 1.45 -2.11 -14.32
C ALA A 127 1.90 -3.53 -13.92
N ARG A 128 0.97 -4.48 -13.86
CA ARG A 128 1.30 -5.89 -13.59
C ARG A 128 2.06 -6.56 -14.73
N SER A 129 1.70 -6.28 -15.98
CA SER A 129 2.38 -6.86 -17.13
C SER A 129 3.83 -6.38 -17.24
N GLU A 130 4.12 -5.13 -16.89
CA GLU A 130 5.46 -4.58 -16.93
C GLU A 130 6.32 -4.99 -15.73
N THR A 131 5.74 -5.08 -14.54
CA THR A 131 6.51 -5.33 -13.30
C THR A 131 6.43 -6.77 -12.81
N GLN A 132 5.43 -7.55 -13.25
CA GLN A 132 5.09 -8.87 -12.72
C GLN A 132 4.81 -8.85 -11.20
N LEU A 133 4.44 -7.69 -10.63
CA LEU A 133 4.17 -7.48 -9.21
C LEU A 133 2.66 -7.36 -8.96
N PRO A 134 2.16 -7.68 -7.75
CA PRO A 134 0.72 -7.70 -7.42
C PRO A 134 0.16 -6.28 -7.21
N VAL A 135 0.12 -5.49 -8.26
CA VAL A 135 -0.39 -4.12 -8.24
C VAL A 135 -1.91 -4.10 -8.19
N THR A 136 -2.47 -3.15 -7.48
CA THR A 136 -3.91 -2.88 -7.40
C THR A 136 -4.22 -1.44 -7.77
N ALA A 137 -5.45 -1.17 -8.20
CA ALA A 137 -5.90 0.20 -8.47
C ALA A 137 -7.26 0.47 -7.85
N ALA A 138 -7.50 1.71 -7.41
CA ALA A 138 -8.84 2.12 -7.01
C ALA A 138 -9.12 3.56 -7.40
N ILE A 139 -10.40 3.88 -7.64
CA ILE A 139 -10.85 5.23 -7.96
C ILE A 139 -11.83 5.71 -6.89
N ALA A 140 -11.62 6.92 -6.39
CA ALA A 140 -12.49 7.58 -5.42
C ALA A 140 -12.53 9.09 -5.65
N GLY A 141 -13.27 9.82 -4.81
CA GLY A 141 -13.37 11.28 -4.86
C GLY A 141 -12.18 12.02 -4.28
N ASP A 142 -11.34 11.35 -3.48
CA ASP A 142 -10.17 11.90 -2.83
C ASP A 142 -9.05 10.86 -2.72
N LYS A 143 -7.81 11.31 -2.42
CA LYS A 143 -6.61 10.47 -2.35
C LYS A 143 -6.66 9.47 -1.21
N PHE A 144 -7.14 9.88 -0.03
CA PHE A 144 -7.19 9.02 1.14
C PHE A 144 -8.13 7.83 0.90
N THR A 145 -9.35 8.12 0.44
CA THR A 145 -10.34 7.09 0.09
C THR A 145 -9.82 6.16 -1.01
N ALA A 146 -9.20 6.72 -2.07
CA ALA A 146 -8.64 5.92 -3.16
C ALA A 146 -7.52 4.99 -2.66
N ALA A 147 -6.61 5.47 -1.80
CA ALA A 147 -5.54 4.65 -1.23
C ALA A 147 -6.08 3.53 -0.31
N ARG A 148 -7.09 3.84 0.52
CA ARG A 148 -7.71 2.80 1.37
C ARG A 148 -8.45 1.76 0.55
N ALA A 149 -9.15 2.18 -0.51
CA ALA A 149 -9.83 1.28 -1.44
C ALA A 149 -8.84 0.40 -2.22
N ALA A 150 -7.68 0.94 -2.64
CA ALA A 150 -6.64 0.20 -3.35
C ALA A 150 -6.06 -0.95 -2.52
N LEU A 151 -5.93 -0.80 -1.19
CA LEU A 151 -5.50 -1.88 -0.28
C LEU A 151 -6.46 -3.09 -0.28
N GLN A 152 -7.72 -2.87 -0.63
CA GLN A 152 -8.78 -3.90 -0.66
C GLN A 152 -9.16 -4.31 -2.09
N ALA A 153 -8.54 -3.71 -3.11
CA ALA A 153 -8.86 -3.96 -4.52
C ALA A 153 -8.38 -5.35 -4.99
N ARG A 154 -9.12 -5.95 -5.97
CA ARG A 154 -8.76 -7.26 -6.56
C ARG A 154 -9.25 -7.36 -8.02
N PRO A 155 -8.53 -6.90 -9.02
CA PRO A 155 -7.37 -5.97 -9.01
C PRO A 155 -7.80 -4.51 -8.87
N ALA A 156 -9.08 -4.18 -9.07
CA ALA A 156 -9.60 -2.83 -9.07
C ALA A 156 -10.77 -2.66 -8.09
N ARG A 157 -10.97 -1.45 -7.59
CA ARG A 157 -12.12 -1.06 -6.76
C ARG A 157 -12.53 0.37 -7.05
N ILE A 158 -13.83 0.59 -7.16
CA ILE A 158 -14.40 1.92 -7.36
C ILE A 158 -15.24 2.29 -6.14
N ILE A 159 -14.99 3.45 -5.58
CA ILE A 159 -15.87 4.05 -4.59
C ILE A 159 -16.71 5.13 -5.32
N PRO A 160 -18.00 4.91 -5.50
CA PRO A 160 -18.88 5.86 -6.20
C PRO A 160 -18.90 7.24 -5.52
N ALA A 161 -19.19 8.28 -6.31
CA ALA A 161 -19.39 9.61 -5.76
C ALA A 161 -20.50 9.58 -4.70
N GLY A 162 -20.28 10.25 -3.57
CA GLY A 162 -21.21 10.28 -2.44
C GLY A 162 -21.11 9.08 -1.48
N GLN A 163 -20.37 8.01 -1.82
CA GLN A 163 -20.23 6.81 -0.96
C GLN A 163 -18.94 6.80 -0.13
N GLN A 164 -18.08 7.83 -0.24
CA GLN A 164 -16.80 7.87 0.47
C GLN A 164 -16.98 7.80 1.98
N ALA A 165 -17.90 8.58 2.55
CA ALA A 165 -18.16 8.61 3.99
C ALA A 165 -18.58 7.22 4.50
N ALA A 166 -19.51 6.57 3.82
CA ALA A 166 -19.95 5.22 4.20
C ALA A 166 -18.83 4.18 4.08
N PHE A 167 -17.99 4.27 3.04
CA PHE A 167 -16.82 3.40 2.88
C PHE A 167 -15.79 3.62 4.02
N LEU A 168 -15.48 4.87 4.33
CA LEU A 168 -14.50 5.21 5.36
C LEU A 168 -15.01 4.86 6.75
N ALA A 169 -16.28 5.11 7.04
CA ALA A 169 -16.89 4.81 8.34
C ALA A 169 -16.70 3.34 8.78
N ALA A 170 -16.71 2.41 7.82
CA ALA A 170 -16.52 0.99 8.10
C ALA A 170 -15.05 0.59 8.36
N LEU A 171 -14.09 1.49 8.13
CA LEU A 171 -12.67 1.17 8.31
C LEU A 171 -12.25 1.26 9.77
N PRO A 172 -11.30 0.40 10.22
CA PRO A 172 -10.75 0.51 11.56
C PRO A 172 -9.92 1.79 11.71
N LEU A 173 -9.76 2.28 12.94
CA LEU A 173 -8.94 3.46 13.27
C LEU A 173 -7.49 3.34 12.77
N THR A 174 -6.96 2.12 12.64
CA THR A 174 -5.63 1.85 12.06
C THR A 174 -5.53 2.20 10.57
N ALA A 175 -6.65 2.53 9.92
CA ALA A 175 -6.65 3.05 8.56
C ALA A 175 -6.21 4.52 8.47
N LEU A 176 -6.16 5.26 9.58
CA LEU A 176 -5.58 6.60 9.62
C LEU A 176 -4.09 6.57 9.24
N PRO A 177 -3.54 7.63 8.63
CA PRO A 177 -2.10 7.75 8.41
C PRO A 177 -1.36 7.84 9.76
N ASP A 178 -0.46 6.91 10.01
CA ASP A 178 0.43 6.87 11.19
C ASP A 178 -0.24 7.25 12.54
N PRO A 179 -1.38 6.62 12.91
CA PRO A 179 -2.05 6.99 14.15
C PRO A 179 -1.16 6.63 15.36
N PRO A 180 -0.94 7.56 16.29
CA PRO A 180 -0.17 7.28 17.49
C PRO A 180 -0.77 6.09 18.25
N PRO A 181 0.05 5.11 18.70
CA PRO A 181 -0.46 3.93 19.42
C PRO A 181 -1.27 4.30 20.67
N GLU A 182 -0.86 5.35 21.36
CA GLU A 182 -1.55 5.83 22.55
C GLU A 182 -2.94 6.40 22.21
N MET A 183 -3.08 7.10 21.09
CA MET A 183 -4.38 7.56 20.60
C MET A 183 -5.31 6.38 20.33
N LEU A 184 -4.82 5.36 19.58
CA LEU A 184 -5.60 4.16 19.32
C LEU A 184 -6.04 3.46 20.60
N ARG A 185 -5.12 3.32 21.57
CA ARG A 185 -5.42 2.71 22.87
C ARG A 185 -6.52 3.46 23.61
N ARG A 186 -6.44 4.80 23.67
CA ARG A 186 -7.47 5.63 24.33
C ARG A 186 -8.81 5.52 23.65
N LEU A 187 -8.85 5.60 22.31
CA LEU A 187 -10.09 5.46 21.56
C LEU A 187 -10.76 4.10 21.81
N HIS A 188 -9.98 3.02 21.82
CA HIS A 188 -10.50 1.70 22.15
C HIS A 188 -11.07 1.61 23.56
N LEU A 189 -10.49 2.30 24.56
CA LEU A 189 -11.06 2.36 25.92
C LEU A 189 -12.42 3.06 25.96
N PHE A 190 -12.69 3.96 25.02
CA PHE A 190 -14.00 4.61 24.85
C PHE A 190 -14.95 3.83 23.93
N GLY A 191 -14.57 2.62 23.51
CA GLY A 191 -15.38 1.79 22.61
C GLY A 191 -15.34 2.23 21.16
N ILE A 192 -14.47 3.18 20.76
CA ILE A 192 -14.32 3.66 19.39
C ILE A 192 -13.30 2.77 18.68
N SER A 193 -13.72 2.06 17.65
CA SER A 193 -12.91 1.11 16.90
C SER A 193 -12.84 1.40 15.39
N THR A 194 -13.81 2.14 14.88
CA THR A 194 -13.91 2.48 13.46
C THR A 194 -13.82 3.98 13.22
N LEU A 195 -13.56 4.38 11.97
CA LEU A 195 -13.56 5.80 11.58
C LEU A 195 -14.94 6.43 11.63
N GLY A 196 -16.01 5.65 11.55
CA GLY A 196 -17.37 6.15 11.64
C GLY A 196 -17.84 6.42 13.08
N GLU A 197 -17.15 5.82 14.06
CA GLU A 197 -17.39 6.07 15.49
C GLU A 197 -16.52 7.19 16.04
N PHE A 198 -15.51 7.63 15.25
CA PHE A 198 -14.58 8.72 15.58
C PHE A 198 -15.10 10.07 15.16
#